data_90ed23afd45dfd1dd47f243b62c01965
#
_entry.id   90ed23afd45dfd1dd47f243b62c01965
#
_cell.length_a   1.000
_cell.length_b   1.000
_cell.length_c   1.000
_cell.angle_alpha   90.00
_cell.angle_beta   90.00
_cell.angle_gamma   90.00
#
_symmetry.space_group_name_H-M   'P 1'
#
loop_
_entity.id
_entity.type
_entity.pdbx_description
1 polymer ?
#
loop_
_entity_poly.entity_id
_entity_poly.type
_entity_poly.pdbx_seq_one_letter_code
_entity_poly.pdbx_strand_id
1 'polypeptide(L)'
;SCIEMELESEQCVFVRSRGCVLTYLVAENCLNAYQSSVSLLGRHLRHRMKSQGISCAILLDEHIFDLSANQFRSEYDSHLYELMTRVFWSEEKVVSDLKVSEQEQFLEQEKEGFEAIRAAFSQNDKEAAVHSMEALISQAVQKKLNIVMIQELNYRFFYLLQDLLQKAQNTQVS
;
A
#
# COMPACT_ATOMS: atom_id res chain seq x y z
N SER A 1 13.25 1.46 -21.65
CA SER A 1 13.47 1.74 -20.21
C SER A 1 14.77 1.11 -19.72
N CYS A 2 15.25 1.49 -18.54
CA CYS A 2 16.43 0.85 -17.92
C CYS A 2 16.25 -0.67 -17.76
N ILE A 3 15.02 -1.10 -17.47
CA ILE A 3 14.69 -2.51 -17.30
C ILE A 3 14.81 -3.25 -18.62
N GLU A 4 14.32 -2.68 -19.71
CA GLU A 4 14.43 -3.27 -21.06
C GLU A 4 15.86 -3.31 -21.58
N MET A 5 16.74 -2.43 -21.09
CA MET A 5 18.16 -2.46 -21.42
C MET A 5 18.94 -3.54 -20.66
N GLU A 6 18.47 -3.90 -19.46
CA GLU A 6 19.11 -4.93 -18.63
C GLU A 6 18.56 -6.33 -18.91
N LEU A 7 17.28 -6.42 -19.28
CA LEU A 7 16.62 -7.66 -19.68
C LEU A 7 16.51 -7.64 -21.20
N GLU A 8 17.05 -8.64 -21.87
CA GLU A 8 16.88 -8.79 -23.30
C GLU A 8 15.40 -8.74 -23.66
N SER A 9 15.06 -8.08 -24.77
CA SER A 9 13.66 -7.83 -25.15
C SER A 9 12.82 -9.11 -25.34
N GLU A 10 13.48 -10.25 -25.54
CA GLU A 10 12.84 -11.56 -25.64
C GLU A 10 12.54 -12.19 -24.26
N GLN A 11 13.09 -11.65 -23.20
CA GLN A 11 12.99 -12.17 -21.83
C GLN A 11 12.03 -11.39 -20.94
N CYS A 12 11.56 -10.23 -21.38
CA CYS A 12 10.61 -9.47 -20.62
C CYS A 12 9.56 -8.78 -21.51
N VAL A 13 8.34 -8.70 -20.99
CA VAL A 13 7.24 -8.00 -21.64
C VAL A 13 6.74 -6.92 -20.71
N PHE A 14 6.73 -5.68 -21.21
CA PHE A 14 6.06 -4.58 -20.54
C PHE A 14 4.55 -4.77 -20.61
N VAL A 15 3.90 -4.83 -19.45
CA VAL A 15 2.45 -5.06 -19.36
C VAL A 15 1.70 -3.75 -19.25
N ARG A 16 2.09 -2.90 -18.31
CA ARG A 16 1.32 -1.70 -17.97
C ARG A 16 2.15 -0.66 -17.23
N SER A 17 1.76 0.61 -17.43
CA SER A 17 2.14 1.71 -16.54
C SER A 17 0.87 2.30 -15.92
N ARG A 18 0.89 2.53 -14.60
CA ARG A 18 -0.17 3.25 -13.89
C ARG A 18 0.49 4.25 -12.93
N GLY A 19 0.49 5.51 -13.31
CA GLY A 19 1.21 6.53 -12.57
C GLY A 19 2.71 6.24 -12.52
N CYS A 20 3.27 6.06 -11.33
CA CYS A 20 4.68 5.74 -11.11
C CYS A 20 4.98 4.23 -11.03
N VAL A 21 3.98 3.36 -11.29
CA VAL A 21 4.14 1.90 -11.25
C VAL A 21 4.35 1.37 -12.66
N LEU A 22 5.44 0.65 -12.86
CA LEU A 22 5.75 -0.10 -14.09
C LEU A 22 5.67 -1.60 -13.78
N THR A 23 5.01 -2.35 -14.66
CA THR A 23 4.82 -3.79 -14.50
C THR A 23 5.40 -4.52 -15.69
N TYR A 24 6.21 -5.52 -15.40
CA TYR A 24 6.86 -6.39 -16.38
C TYR A 24 6.56 -7.84 -16.06
N LEU A 25 6.30 -8.64 -17.09
CA LEU A 25 6.37 -10.09 -17.03
C LEU A 25 7.77 -10.51 -17.50
N VAL A 26 8.42 -11.35 -16.71
CA VAL A 26 9.77 -11.79 -16.97
C VAL A 26 9.75 -13.29 -17.23
N ALA A 27 10.39 -13.73 -18.32
CA ALA A 27 10.50 -15.14 -18.63
C ALA A 27 11.42 -15.85 -17.62
N GLU A 28 11.09 -17.09 -17.28
CA GLU A 28 11.84 -17.87 -16.28
C GLU A 28 13.32 -18.04 -16.65
N ASN A 29 13.62 -18.17 -17.94
CA ASN A 29 15.00 -18.32 -18.43
C ASN A 29 15.88 -17.09 -18.14
N CYS A 30 15.29 -15.91 -17.93
CA CYS A 30 16.01 -14.72 -17.49
C CYS A 30 16.72 -14.94 -16.15
N LEU A 31 16.15 -15.77 -15.28
CA LEU A 31 16.72 -16.06 -13.96
C LEU A 31 18.03 -16.87 -14.03
N ASN A 32 18.35 -17.51 -15.17
CA ASN A 32 19.59 -18.26 -15.32
C ASN A 32 20.83 -17.39 -15.09
N ALA A 33 20.80 -16.13 -15.55
CA ALA A 33 21.87 -15.17 -15.31
C ALA A 33 22.00 -14.75 -13.83
N TYR A 34 20.98 -15.02 -13.01
CA TYR A 34 20.88 -14.65 -11.61
C TYR A 34 20.81 -15.88 -10.68
N GLN A 35 21.44 -16.99 -11.07
CA GLN A 35 21.48 -18.23 -10.29
C GLN A 35 20.08 -18.76 -9.94
N SER A 36 19.13 -18.60 -10.84
CA SER A 36 17.71 -18.94 -10.65
C SER A 36 17.07 -18.26 -9.42
N SER A 37 17.57 -17.09 -9.04
CA SER A 37 17.09 -16.35 -7.86
C SER A 37 16.42 -15.05 -8.26
N VAL A 38 15.12 -14.97 -8.04
CA VAL A 38 14.30 -13.76 -8.22
C VAL A 38 14.81 -12.62 -7.33
N SER A 39 15.24 -12.93 -6.13
CA SER A 39 15.82 -11.98 -5.18
C SER A 39 17.13 -11.35 -5.68
N LEU A 40 17.97 -12.11 -6.39
CA LEU A 40 19.20 -11.59 -7.02
C LEU A 40 18.88 -10.68 -8.19
N LEU A 41 17.94 -11.05 -9.03
CA LEU A 41 17.43 -10.19 -10.11
C LEU A 41 16.92 -8.85 -9.54
N GLY A 42 16.07 -8.89 -8.52
CA GLY A 42 15.53 -7.68 -7.93
C GLY A 42 16.59 -6.75 -7.32
N ARG A 43 17.59 -7.32 -6.64
CA ARG A 43 18.72 -6.54 -6.11
C ARG A 43 19.57 -5.92 -7.22
N HIS A 44 19.79 -6.65 -8.30
CA HIS A 44 20.52 -6.15 -9.47
C HIS A 44 19.77 -4.97 -10.11
N LEU A 45 18.49 -5.14 -10.42
CA LEU A 45 17.64 -4.09 -10.98
C LEU A 45 17.61 -2.85 -10.09
N ARG A 46 17.44 -3.01 -8.78
CA ARG A 46 17.45 -1.89 -7.84
C ARG A 46 18.79 -1.16 -7.83
N HIS A 47 19.90 -1.91 -7.84
CA HIS A 47 21.23 -1.31 -7.90
C HIS A 47 21.43 -0.47 -9.17
N ARG A 48 21.00 -0.99 -10.31
CA ARG A 48 21.06 -0.28 -11.59
C ARG A 48 20.18 0.98 -11.60
N MET A 49 18.95 0.89 -11.10
CA MET A 49 18.06 2.06 -10.96
C MET A 49 18.69 3.13 -10.08
N LYS A 50 19.23 2.72 -8.92
CA LYS A 50 19.88 3.64 -7.98
C LYS A 50 21.12 4.31 -8.59
N SER A 51 21.93 3.59 -9.38
CA SER A 51 23.09 4.16 -10.06
C SER A 51 22.73 5.23 -11.11
N GLN A 52 21.46 5.24 -11.56
CA GLN A 52 20.90 6.25 -12.46
C GLN A 52 20.10 7.34 -11.71
N GLY A 53 20.18 7.38 -10.38
CA GLY A 53 19.48 8.35 -9.55
C GLY A 53 17.99 8.08 -9.38
N ILE A 54 17.51 6.86 -9.72
CA ILE A 54 16.11 6.47 -9.59
C ILE A 54 15.92 5.73 -8.27
N SER A 55 15.11 6.30 -7.38
CA SER A 55 14.64 5.64 -6.16
C SER A 55 13.36 4.86 -6.47
N CYS A 56 13.35 3.56 -6.16
CA CYS A 56 12.21 2.69 -6.43
C CYS A 56 12.07 1.55 -5.41
N ALA A 57 10.84 1.11 -5.21
CA ALA A 57 10.53 -0.18 -4.63
C ALA A 57 10.31 -1.20 -5.76
N ILE A 58 10.78 -2.41 -5.57
CA ILE A 58 10.60 -3.51 -6.52
C ILE A 58 9.86 -4.63 -5.79
N LEU A 59 8.70 -4.99 -6.32
CA LEU A 59 7.95 -6.17 -5.92
C LEU A 59 8.18 -7.25 -6.96
N LEU A 60 8.60 -8.41 -6.50
CA LEU A 60 8.84 -9.59 -7.29
C LEU A 60 7.84 -10.66 -6.89
N ASP A 61 7.24 -11.30 -7.88
CA ASP A 61 6.40 -12.46 -7.68
C ASP A 61 6.99 -13.65 -8.42
N GLU A 62 7.14 -14.76 -7.71
CA GLU A 62 7.68 -16.01 -8.26
C GLU A 62 6.60 -16.92 -8.88
N HIS A 63 5.33 -16.49 -8.81
CA HIS A 63 4.25 -17.28 -9.40
C HIS A 63 4.34 -17.30 -10.92
N ILE A 64 4.14 -18.49 -11.48
CA ILE A 64 3.96 -18.67 -12.91
C ILE A 64 2.48 -18.39 -13.20
N PHE A 65 2.21 -17.30 -13.89
CA PHE A 65 0.85 -16.90 -14.22
C PHE A 65 0.37 -17.58 -15.50
N ASP A 66 -0.81 -18.17 -15.44
CA ASP A 66 -1.59 -18.48 -16.64
C ASP A 66 -2.32 -17.21 -17.09
N LEU A 67 -1.79 -16.58 -18.14
CA LEU A 67 -2.32 -15.33 -18.66
C LEU A 67 -3.74 -15.45 -19.22
N SER A 68 -4.21 -16.68 -19.48
CA SER A 68 -5.57 -16.94 -19.94
C SER A 68 -6.61 -16.98 -18.83
N ALA A 69 -6.17 -17.11 -17.58
CA ALA A 69 -7.05 -17.25 -16.41
C ALA A 69 -7.47 -15.91 -15.83
N ASN A 70 -8.71 -15.82 -15.35
CA ASN A 70 -9.20 -14.64 -14.62
C ASN A 70 -8.42 -14.37 -13.32
N GLN A 71 -7.70 -15.36 -12.80
CA GLN A 71 -6.85 -15.26 -11.63
C GLN A 71 -5.75 -14.22 -11.77
N PHE A 72 -5.14 -14.11 -12.97
CA PHE A 72 -4.08 -13.13 -13.22
C PHE A 72 -4.49 -11.70 -12.81
N ARG A 73 -5.72 -11.30 -13.14
CA ARG A 73 -6.20 -9.95 -12.82
C ARG A 73 -6.32 -9.72 -11.31
N SER A 74 -6.88 -10.69 -10.59
CA SER A 74 -7.06 -10.61 -9.14
C SER A 74 -5.71 -10.55 -8.41
N GLU A 75 -4.78 -11.41 -8.80
CA GLU A 75 -3.44 -11.45 -8.25
C GLU A 75 -2.66 -10.16 -8.58
N TYR A 76 -2.75 -9.69 -9.83
CA TYR A 76 -2.15 -8.42 -10.25
C TYR A 76 -2.64 -7.23 -9.40
N ASP A 77 -3.95 -7.11 -9.17
CA ASP A 77 -4.51 -6.04 -8.37
C ASP A 77 -4.03 -6.13 -6.91
N SER A 78 -3.96 -7.33 -6.34
CA SER A 78 -3.43 -7.56 -4.98
C SER A 78 -1.97 -7.12 -4.86
N HIS A 79 -1.12 -7.51 -5.81
CA HIS A 79 0.30 -7.14 -5.85
C HIS A 79 0.48 -5.62 -6.04
N LEU A 80 -0.37 -5.01 -6.86
CA LEU A 80 -0.34 -3.56 -7.05
C LEU A 80 -0.63 -2.81 -5.74
N TYR A 81 -1.63 -3.25 -4.99
CA TYR A 81 -1.96 -2.64 -3.69
C TYR A 81 -0.83 -2.83 -2.67
N GLU A 82 -0.20 -4.00 -2.64
CA GLU A 82 0.95 -4.23 -1.77
C GLU A 82 2.13 -3.32 -2.13
N LEU A 83 2.46 -3.20 -3.42
CA LEU A 83 3.51 -2.30 -3.89
C LEU A 83 3.21 -0.84 -3.52
N MET A 84 1.96 -0.39 -3.74
CA MET A 84 1.55 0.97 -3.37
C MET A 84 1.66 1.21 -1.88
N THR A 85 1.35 0.21 -1.05
CA THR A 85 1.52 0.27 0.41
C THR A 85 2.99 0.47 0.78
N ARG A 86 3.90 -0.28 0.17
CA ARG A 86 5.35 -0.16 0.39
C ARG A 86 5.89 1.21 -0.02
N VAL A 87 5.44 1.70 -1.17
CA VAL A 87 5.81 3.05 -1.65
C VAL A 87 5.27 4.13 -0.71
N PHE A 88 4.04 3.99 -0.24
CA PHE A 88 3.42 4.93 0.70
C PHE A 88 4.24 5.07 2.00
N TRP A 89 4.74 3.94 2.53
CA TRP A 89 5.58 3.93 3.72
C TRP A 89 7.07 4.21 3.43
N SER A 90 7.40 4.65 2.21
CA SER A 90 8.76 4.96 1.76
C SER A 90 9.74 3.78 1.95
N GLU A 91 9.25 2.57 1.79
CA GLU A 91 10.06 1.36 1.87
C GLU A 91 10.80 1.14 0.56
N GLU A 92 12.04 1.58 0.49
CA GLU A 92 12.94 1.26 -0.64
C GLU A 92 13.47 -0.17 -0.50
N LYS A 93 12.68 -1.16 -0.85
CA LYS A 93 13.04 -2.58 -0.72
C LYS A 93 12.75 -3.37 -1.99
N VAL A 94 13.51 -4.46 -2.13
CA VAL A 94 13.11 -5.59 -2.95
C VAL A 94 12.29 -6.53 -2.06
N VAL A 95 11.06 -6.81 -2.45
CA VAL A 95 10.13 -7.64 -1.68
C VAL A 95 9.74 -8.83 -2.53
N SER A 96 10.03 -10.03 -2.07
CA SER A 96 9.60 -11.28 -2.70
C SER A 96 8.47 -11.98 -1.92
N ASP A 97 8.27 -11.62 -0.65
CA ASP A 97 7.25 -12.24 0.19
C ASP A 97 6.10 -11.28 0.49
N LEU A 98 4.91 -11.65 0.05
CA LEU A 98 3.67 -10.96 0.39
C LEU A 98 3.18 -11.48 1.75
N LYS A 99 3.49 -10.75 2.81
CA LYS A 99 2.86 -10.99 4.11
C LYS A 99 1.59 -10.15 4.20
N VAL A 100 0.45 -10.82 4.30
CA VAL A 100 -0.83 -10.18 4.66
C VAL A 100 -0.67 -9.60 6.06
N SER A 101 -0.80 -8.29 6.19
CA SER A 101 -0.68 -7.59 7.48
C SER A 101 -1.80 -8.01 8.43
N GLU A 102 -1.55 -7.95 9.74
CA GLU A 102 -2.50 -8.22 10.85
C GLU A 102 -3.64 -7.17 10.85
N GLN A 103 -4.56 -7.31 9.90
CA GLN A 103 -5.61 -6.32 9.64
C GLN A 103 -6.77 -6.41 10.64
N GLU A 104 -7.10 -7.63 11.12
CA GLU A 104 -8.27 -7.86 11.95
C GLU A 104 -8.21 -7.12 13.30
N GLN A 105 -7.05 -7.09 13.95
CA GLN A 105 -6.90 -6.39 15.22
C GLN A 105 -7.05 -4.86 15.11
N PHE A 106 -6.72 -4.29 13.95
CA PHE A 106 -6.88 -2.85 13.76
C PHE A 106 -8.36 -2.45 13.65
N LEU A 107 -9.22 -3.27 13.07
CA LEU A 107 -10.64 -2.97 12.89
C LEU A 107 -11.39 -2.82 14.22
N GLU A 108 -11.06 -3.63 15.23
CA GLU A 108 -11.62 -3.48 16.58
C GLU A 108 -11.16 -2.18 17.24
N GLN A 109 -9.86 -1.91 17.22
CA GLN A 109 -9.27 -0.70 17.79
C GLN A 109 -9.76 0.56 17.08
N GLU A 110 -9.97 0.50 15.77
CA GLU A 110 -10.54 1.57 14.98
C GLU A 110 -11.95 1.92 15.47
N LYS A 111 -12.81 0.93 15.69
CA LYS A 111 -14.18 1.13 16.18
C LYS A 111 -14.17 1.84 17.53
N GLU A 112 -13.39 1.34 18.49
CA GLU A 112 -13.26 1.95 19.82
C GLU A 112 -12.74 3.39 19.74
N GLY A 113 -11.76 3.65 18.88
CA GLY A 113 -11.22 5.00 18.66
C GLY A 113 -12.25 5.97 18.10
N PHE A 114 -13.06 5.56 17.12
CA PHE A 114 -14.15 6.41 16.60
C PHE A 114 -15.26 6.65 17.63
N GLU A 115 -15.57 5.69 18.48
CA GLU A 115 -16.51 5.87 19.59
C GLU A 115 -15.96 6.86 20.63
N ALA A 116 -14.68 6.77 20.96
CA ALA A 116 -14.02 7.72 21.87
C ALA A 116 -14.04 9.15 21.31
N ILE A 117 -13.78 9.35 20.03
CA ILE A 117 -13.86 10.66 19.37
C ILE A 117 -15.28 11.22 19.47
N ARG A 118 -16.31 10.42 19.16
CA ARG A 118 -17.72 10.85 19.28
C ARG A 118 -18.11 11.25 20.70
N ALA A 119 -17.66 10.46 21.69
CA ALA A 119 -17.91 10.75 23.09
C ALA A 119 -17.26 12.07 23.52
N ALA A 120 -16.01 12.30 23.15
CA ALA A 120 -15.29 13.54 23.45
C ALA A 120 -15.98 14.77 22.81
N PHE A 121 -16.43 14.67 21.57
CA PHE A 121 -17.18 15.74 20.93
C PHE A 121 -18.53 16.03 21.63
N SER A 122 -19.26 15.01 22.07
CA SER A 122 -20.50 15.17 22.78
C SER A 122 -20.33 15.85 24.15
N GLN A 123 -19.14 15.70 24.75
CA GLN A 123 -18.76 16.36 26.01
C GLN A 123 -18.07 17.72 25.79
N ASN A 124 -17.96 18.16 24.55
CA ASN A 124 -17.19 19.34 24.14
C ASN A 124 -15.73 19.36 24.62
N ASP A 125 -15.15 18.15 24.76
CA ASP A 125 -13.76 17.94 25.16
C ASP A 125 -12.88 17.84 23.91
N LYS A 126 -12.32 18.97 23.51
CA LYS A 126 -11.49 19.08 22.31
C LYS A 126 -10.15 18.33 22.46
N GLU A 127 -9.58 18.34 23.66
CA GLU A 127 -8.28 17.71 23.91
C GLU A 127 -8.41 16.19 23.85
N ALA A 128 -9.45 15.62 24.45
CA ALA A 128 -9.73 14.19 24.35
C ALA A 128 -10.04 13.75 22.92
N ALA A 129 -10.75 14.57 22.13
CA ALA A 129 -11.03 14.28 20.73
C ALA A 129 -9.75 14.23 19.90
N VAL A 130 -8.89 15.24 20.00
CA VAL A 130 -7.59 15.29 19.31
C VAL A 130 -6.71 14.11 19.71
N HIS A 131 -6.60 13.83 21.01
CA HIS A 131 -5.81 12.71 21.50
C HIS A 131 -6.29 11.36 20.94
N SER A 132 -7.59 11.12 20.87
CA SER A 132 -8.15 9.90 20.30
C SER A 132 -7.89 9.78 18.80
N MET A 133 -7.93 10.89 18.05
CA MET A 133 -7.56 10.92 16.62
C MET A 133 -6.08 10.61 16.42
N GLU A 134 -5.20 11.25 17.20
CA GLU A 134 -3.75 11.02 17.15
C GLU A 134 -3.40 9.56 17.50
N ALA A 135 -4.09 8.97 18.48
CA ALA A 135 -3.89 7.57 18.84
C ALA A 135 -4.23 6.62 17.68
N LEU A 136 -5.35 6.83 16.98
CA LEU A 136 -5.72 6.04 15.81
C LEU A 136 -4.71 6.18 14.67
N ILE A 137 -4.27 7.41 14.39
CA ILE A 137 -3.26 7.66 13.35
C ILE A 137 -1.93 6.99 13.72
N SER A 138 -1.52 7.11 14.99
CA SER A 138 -0.28 6.49 15.48
C SER A 138 -0.31 4.96 15.35
N GLN A 139 -1.44 4.32 15.65
CA GLN A 139 -1.63 2.89 15.46
C GLN A 139 -1.57 2.50 13.97
N ALA A 140 -2.20 3.28 13.08
CA ALA A 140 -2.14 3.05 11.64
C ALA A 140 -0.69 3.12 11.12
N VAL A 141 0.10 4.08 11.62
CA VAL A 141 1.53 4.23 11.30
C VAL A 141 2.34 3.06 11.84
N GLN A 142 2.16 2.69 13.10
CA GLN A 142 2.93 1.59 13.73
C GLN A 142 2.67 0.25 13.04
N LYS A 143 1.42 -0.02 12.66
CA LYS A 143 1.03 -1.27 11.98
C LYS A 143 1.30 -1.24 10.47
N LYS A 144 1.74 -0.10 9.93
CA LYS A 144 1.95 0.11 8.49
C LYS A 144 0.79 -0.43 7.66
N LEU A 145 -0.41 0.05 7.96
CA LEU A 145 -1.63 -0.39 7.29
C LEU A 145 -1.50 -0.33 5.77
N ASN A 146 -2.17 -1.24 5.08
CA ASN A 146 -2.21 -1.20 3.64
C ASN A 146 -2.95 0.05 3.13
N ILE A 147 -2.65 0.43 1.89
CA ILE A 147 -3.16 1.69 1.30
C ILE A 147 -4.69 1.75 1.26
N VAL A 148 -5.37 0.61 1.11
CA VAL A 148 -6.84 0.54 1.08
C VAL A 148 -7.40 0.90 2.45
N MET A 149 -6.85 0.31 3.52
CA MET A 149 -7.28 0.63 4.89
C MET A 149 -7.01 2.09 5.27
N ILE A 150 -5.89 2.66 4.81
CA ILE A 150 -5.60 4.09 5.02
C ILE A 150 -6.65 4.95 4.32
N GLN A 151 -7.05 4.61 3.10
CA GLN A 151 -8.10 5.32 2.39
C GLN A 151 -9.46 5.20 3.09
N GLU A 152 -9.83 4.00 3.56
CA GLU A 152 -11.03 3.79 4.34
C GLU A 152 -11.04 4.59 5.64
N LEU A 153 -9.93 4.59 6.38
CA LEU A 153 -9.77 5.38 7.59
C LEU A 153 -9.98 6.88 7.32
N ASN A 154 -9.39 7.40 6.23
CA ASN A 154 -9.59 8.79 5.83
C ASN A 154 -11.06 9.10 5.50
N TYR A 155 -11.76 8.22 4.78
CA TYR A 155 -13.19 8.39 4.50
C TYR A 155 -14.02 8.38 5.77
N ARG A 156 -13.75 7.50 6.71
CA ARG A 156 -14.47 7.43 8.00
C ARG A 156 -14.24 8.68 8.84
N PHE A 157 -13.01 9.21 8.89
CA PHE A 157 -12.75 10.51 9.53
C PHE A 157 -13.52 11.64 8.87
N PHE A 158 -13.53 11.71 7.56
CA PHE A 158 -14.28 12.73 6.83
C PHE A 158 -15.77 12.68 7.15
N TYR A 159 -16.40 11.53 7.10
CA TYR A 159 -17.82 11.37 7.42
C TYR A 159 -18.11 11.66 8.90
N LEU A 160 -17.25 11.26 9.82
CA LEU A 160 -17.40 11.61 11.22
C LEU A 160 -17.40 13.12 11.43
N LEU A 161 -16.43 13.83 10.87
CA LEU A 161 -16.33 15.28 10.98
C LEU A 161 -17.56 15.98 10.38
N GLN A 162 -18.02 15.49 9.24
CA GLN A 162 -19.23 16.03 8.60
C GLN A 162 -20.49 15.86 9.47
N ASP A 163 -20.69 14.67 10.05
CA ASP A 163 -21.80 14.40 10.99
C ASP A 163 -21.74 15.31 12.23
N LEU A 164 -20.54 15.49 12.81
CA LEU A 164 -20.33 16.33 13.96
C LEU A 164 -20.59 17.81 13.68
N LEU A 165 -20.16 18.31 12.51
CA LEU A 165 -20.41 19.68 12.07
C LEU A 165 -21.92 19.94 11.87
N GLN A 166 -22.65 19.02 11.25
CA GLN A 166 -24.09 19.13 11.07
C GLN A 166 -24.84 19.19 12.43
N LYS A 167 -24.42 18.34 13.38
CA LYS A 167 -25.00 18.36 14.73
C LYS A 167 -24.74 19.67 15.46
N ALA A 168 -23.51 20.19 15.37
CA ALA A 168 -23.15 21.47 15.98
C ALA A 168 -23.95 22.64 15.40
N GLN A 169 -24.20 22.67 14.09
CA GLN A 169 -25.02 23.70 13.44
C GLN A 169 -26.50 23.64 13.86
N ASN A 170 -27.07 22.43 13.98
CA ASN A 170 -28.46 22.25 14.38
C ASN A 170 -28.69 22.61 15.84
N THR A 171 -27.68 22.51 16.71
CA THR A 171 -27.78 22.89 18.13
C THR A 171 -27.74 24.41 18.34
N GLN A 172 -27.19 25.18 17.39
CA GLN A 172 -27.13 26.63 17.45
C GLN A 172 -28.42 27.33 16.98
N VAL A 173 -29.33 26.60 16.33
CA VAL A 173 -30.59 27.14 15.75
C VAL A 173 -31.80 26.88 16.66
N SER A 174 -31.63 26.16 17.76
CA SER A 174 -32.67 25.88 18.79
C SER A 174 -32.41 26.69 20.04
#